data_610740629240f0d2a215dd17f010b84a
#
_entry.id   610740629240f0d2a215dd17f010b84a
#
_cell.length_a   1.000
_cell.length_b   1.000
_cell.length_c   1.000
_cell.angle_alpha   90.00
_cell.angle_beta   90.00
_cell.angle_gamma   90.00
#
_symmetry.space_group_name_H-M   'P 1'
#
loop_
_entity.id
_entity.type
_entity.pdbx_description
1 polymer ?
#
loop_
_entity_poly.entity_id
_entity_poly.type
_entity_poly.pdbx_seq_one_letter_code
_entity_poly.pdbx_strand_id
1 'polypeptide(L)'
;MPVQNIVDRERAEALIRDQLMDTIFQDAPKNSVVMQMARRLPNMTSKQTRVPVLSMLPMAYWVSGDTGTKQTSRQAWEDVYLTAAELAVIVPIPEAVIDDASFDILGAITPRVNEAIGQRVDSAAIFGVNRPSEWQNDIITLARQAGNNVPGGVTYDTILGADGLFGKVEQAGYVVDGVLAGMATRAALRGIKDDAARPIFMSNMQDRARYTLDGAPIYFPENGSFDPIVAQMVAGNWQQMVWAMRQDIETKILTEAVIQDPSSKEILYNLAQQDMIALRVKFRMGWAVPNPATRLNENRVLVPFAYIEPGTPVTTYTATFTVKDTSGNIEGAQINLNGSILRTNASGQAVFNLRNGEYPYAVSAEGYRKQTGTVTIDGAVQTPTITLVATK
;
A
#
# COMPACT_ATOMS: atom_id res chain seq x y z
N MET A 1 31.00 -60.59 -28.10
CA MET A 1 29.91 -59.61 -28.19
C MET A 1 29.91 -58.85 -26.89
N PRO A 2 30.13 -57.50 -26.87
CA PRO A 2 30.03 -56.75 -25.63
C PRO A 2 28.54 -56.62 -25.28
N VAL A 3 28.19 -57.02 -24.07
CA VAL A 3 26.85 -56.87 -23.51
C VAL A 3 26.68 -55.37 -23.10
N GLN A 4 26.09 -54.61 -23.99
CA GLN A 4 25.62 -53.25 -23.71
C GLN A 4 24.21 -53.31 -23.13
N ASN A 5 24.07 -53.74 -21.90
CA ASN A 5 22.84 -53.62 -21.11
C ASN A 5 23.09 -52.67 -19.94
N ILE A 6 23.49 -51.44 -20.26
CA ILE A 6 23.51 -50.36 -19.28
C ILE A 6 22.16 -49.61 -19.41
N VAL A 7 21.42 -49.50 -18.34
CA VAL A 7 20.22 -48.66 -18.28
C VAL A 7 20.74 -47.21 -18.22
N ASP A 8 20.75 -46.57 -19.36
CA ASP A 8 21.15 -45.15 -19.48
C ASP A 8 20.10 -44.24 -18.84
N ARG A 9 20.58 -43.11 -18.29
CA ARG A 9 19.74 -42.12 -17.64
C ARG A 9 18.56 -41.66 -18.50
N GLU A 10 18.76 -41.55 -19.81
CA GLU A 10 17.71 -41.22 -20.79
C GLU A 10 16.59 -42.25 -20.88
N ARG A 11 16.89 -43.54 -20.63
CA ARG A 11 15.89 -44.61 -20.63
C ARG A 11 15.21 -44.83 -19.27
N ALA A 12 15.83 -44.26 -18.21
CA ALA A 12 15.31 -44.31 -16.83
C ALA A 12 14.62 -43.01 -16.41
N GLU A 13 14.53 -42.02 -17.30
CA GLU A 13 14.02 -40.64 -16.96
C GLU A 13 12.59 -40.68 -16.42
N ALA A 14 11.75 -41.60 -16.96
CA ALA A 14 10.38 -41.83 -16.47
C ALA A 14 10.29 -42.44 -15.06
N LEU A 15 11.41 -43.03 -14.57
CA LEU A 15 11.52 -43.64 -13.24
C LEU A 15 12.23 -42.74 -12.23
N ILE A 16 12.89 -41.69 -12.70
CA ILE A 16 13.53 -40.68 -11.83
C ILE A 16 12.43 -39.71 -11.40
N ARG A 17 11.91 -39.87 -10.21
CA ARG A 17 11.02 -38.87 -9.60
C ARG A 17 11.82 -37.61 -9.31
N ASP A 18 11.36 -36.50 -9.83
CA ASP A 18 11.82 -35.19 -9.37
C ASP A 18 11.49 -35.07 -7.88
N GLN A 19 12.51 -34.77 -7.08
CA GLN A 19 12.31 -34.54 -5.66
C GLN A 19 11.68 -33.16 -5.50
N LEU A 20 10.36 -33.13 -5.34
CA LEU A 20 9.68 -31.90 -4.89
C LEU A 20 10.15 -31.60 -3.46
N MET A 21 10.59 -30.38 -3.23
CA MET A 21 10.80 -29.90 -1.87
C MET A 21 9.43 -29.68 -1.21
N ASP A 22 9.21 -30.26 -0.05
CA ASP A 22 7.99 -30.09 0.75
C ASP A 22 7.81 -28.65 1.27
N THR A 23 8.78 -27.78 1.00
CA THR A 23 8.80 -26.40 1.50
C THR A 23 8.70 -25.42 0.33
N ILE A 24 7.65 -24.60 0.33
CA ILE A 24 7.54 -23.49 -0.63
C ILE A 24 8.54 -22.41 -0.24
N PHE A 25 9.45 -22.06 -1.17
CA PHE A 25 10.31 -20.89 -1.00
C PHE A 25 9.48 -19.62 -1.17
N GLN A 26 9.22 -18.93 -0.07
CA GLN A 26 8.52 -17.65 -0.05
C GLN A 26 9.32 -16.63 0.76
N ASP A 27 9.26 -15.37 0.32
CA ASP A 27 9.76 -14.26 1.11
C ASP A 27 8.95 -14.09 2.41
N ALA A 28 9.58 -13.58 3.47
CA ALA A 28 8.87 -13.27 4.70
C ALA A 28 7.75 -12.23 4.45
N PRO A 29 6.55 -12.41 4.99
CA PRO A 29 5.45 -11.46 4.79
C PRO A 29 5.80 -10.10 5.39
N LYS A 30 5.46 -9.02 4.66
CA LYS A 30 5.77 -7.65 5.06
C LYS A 30 4.54 -7.02 5.70
N ASN A 31 4.68 -6.56 6.93
CA ASN A 31 3.60 -5.94 7.68
C ASN A 31 3.36 -4.48 7.26
N SER A 32 2.21 -3.92 7.67
CA SER A 32 1.90 -2.50 7.51
C SER A 32 2.91 -1.63 8.26
N VAL A 33 3.50 -0.67 7.55
CA VAL A 33 4.45 0.29 8.14
C VAL A 33 3.70 1.41 8.87
N VAL A 34 2.55 1.84 8.34
CA VAL A 34 1.70 2.85 8.98
C VAL A 34 1.23 2.39 10.37
N MET A 35 0.79 1.13 10.49
CA MET A 35 0.37 0.59 11.79
C MET A 35 1.53 0.47 12.80
N GLN A 36 2.78 0.36 12.33
CA GLN A 36 3.96 0.33 13.21
C GLN A 36 4.36 1.72 13.71
N MET A 37 4.20 2.75 12.88
CA MET A 37 4.64 4.12 13.19
C MET A 37 3.57 4.91 13.92
N ALA A 38 2.31 4.76 13.52
CA ALA A 38 1.19 5.51 14.07
C ALA A 38 0.78 5.00 15.47
N ARG A 39 0.20 5.89 16.27
CA ARG A 39 -0.23 5.60 17.62
C ARG A 39 -1.47 4.70 17.63
N ARG A 40 -1.37 3.53 18.24
CA ARG A 40 -2.48 2.64 18.47
C ARG A 40 -3.33 3.11 19.65
N LEU A 41 -4.64 3.22 19.43
CA LEU A 41 -5.63 3.42 20.49
C LEU A 41 -6.22 2.07 20.96
N PRO A 42 -6.93 2.05 22.10
CA PRO A 42 -7.71 0.88 22.51
C PRO A 42 -8.68 0.43 21.43
N ASN A 43 -9.01 -0.87 21.43
CA ASN A 43 -9.92 -1.43 20.44
C ASN A 43 -11.31 -0.76 20.50
N MET A 44 -11.89 -0.53 19.33
CA MET A 44 -13.20 0.08 19.19
C MET A 44 -14.30 -0.89 19.61
N THR A 45 -15.25 -0.43 20.39
CA THR A 45 -16.43 -1.21 20.82
C THR A 45 -17.62 -1.06 19.88
N SER A 46 -17.64 0.02 19.06
CA SER A 46 -18.70 0.32 18.09
C SER A 46 -18.10 0.61 16.69
N LYS A 47 -18.95 0.73 15.66
CA LYS A 47 -18.51 1.10 14.29
C LYS A 47 -17.79 2.46 14.27
N GLN A 48 -18.21 3.37 15.14
CA GLN A 48 -17.67 4.72 15.23
C GLN A 48 -17.24 5.01 16.66
N THR A 49 -16.05 5.53 16.84
CA THR A 49 -15.50 5.95 18.15
C THR A 49 -15.16 7.42 18.10
N ARG A 50 -15.61 8.15 19.08
CA ARG A 50 -15.37 9.58 19.25
C ARG A 50 -14.07 9.80 20.02
N VAL A 51 -13.18 10.60 19.47
CA VAL A 51 -11.95 11.03 20.11
C VAL A 51 -12.03 12.53 20.37
N PRO A 52 -12.14 12.96 21.63
CA PRO A 52 -12.16 14.38 21.95
C PRO A 52 -10.78 14.99 21.69
N VAL A 53 -10.76 16.08 20.95
CA VAL A 53 -9.54 16.79 20.53
C VAL A 53 -9.64 18.24 20.97
N LEU A 54 -8.54 18.78 21.48
CA LEU A 54 -8.46 20.17 21.90
C LEU A 54 -8.56 21.09 20.67
N SER A 55 -9.57 21.96 20.64
CA SER A 55 -9.84 22.90 19.55
C SER A 55 -9.48 24.35 19.85
N MET A 56 -9.42 24.70 21.13
CA MET A 56 -9.07 26.04 21.59
C MET A 56 -8.25 25.98 22.87
N LEU A 57 -7.18 26.76 22.92
CA LEU A 57 -6.28 26.88 24.06
C LEU A 57 -6.63 28.09 24.93
N PRO A 58 -6.54 27.98 26.28
CA PRO A 58 -6.69 29.12 27.15
C PRO A 58 -5.52 30.10 26.98
N MET A 59 -5.81 31.40 27.05
CA MET A 59 -4.82 32.46 27.01
C MET A 59 -4.55 33.00 28.41
N ALA A 60 -3.29 33.32 28.70
CA ALA A 60 -2.89 33.99 29.94
C ALA A 60 -2.66 35.46 29.66
N TYR A 61 -3.00 36.31 30.63
CA TYR A 61 -2.88 37.78 30.54
C TYR A 61 -2.06 38.31 31.71
N TRP A 62 -1.23 39.29 31.43
CA TRP A 62 -0.53 40.04 32.46
C TRP A 62 -1.49 41.01 33.13
N VAL A 63 -1.47 41.02 34.43
CA VAL A 63 -2.31 41.96 35.26
C VAL A 63 -1.43 43.15 35.64
N SER A 64 -1.91 44.34 35.35
CA SER A 64 -1.20 45.57 35.69
C SER A 64 -1.62 46.10 37.06
N GLY A 65 -0.65 46.23 37.98
CA GLY A 65 -0.85 46.73 39.34
C GLY A 65 -1.51 45.73 40.30
N ASP A 66 -1.56 46.09 41.59
CA ASP A 66 -2.04 45.20 42.68
C ASP A 66 -3.56 44.99 42.65
N THR A 67 -4.31 45.86 41.98
CA THR A 67 -5.78 45.85 41.89
C THR A 67 -6.30 45.54 40.49
N GLY A 68 -5.41 45.15 39.58
CA GLY A 68 -5.77 44.88 38.17
C GLY A 68 -6.81 43.74 38.02
N THR A 69 -7.77 43.93 37.13
CA THR A 69 -8.83 42.95 36.83
C THR A 69 -8.26 41.74 36.06
N LYS A 70 -8.52 40.54 36.56
CA LYS A 70 -8.14 39.28 35.90
C LYS A 70 -9.12 38.98 34.78
N GLN A 71 -8.56 38.71 33.60
CA GLN A 71 -9.36 38.34 32.42
C GLN A 71 -9.68 36.87 32.43
N THR A 72 -10.84 36.50 31.86
CA THR A 72 -11.26 35.13 31.66
C THR A 72 -10.79 34.62 30.31
N SER A 73 -10.47 33.34 30.27
CA SER A 73 -10.12 32.65 29.01
C SER A 73 -10.96 31.38 28.86
N ARG A 74 -11.09 30.91 27.62
CA ARG A 74 -11.89 29.72 27.30
C ARG A 74 -10.98 28.61 26.81
N GLN A 75 -11.40 27.38 27.05
CA GLN A 75 -10.84 26.18 26.44
C GLN A 75 -12.00 25.41 25.79
N ALA A 76 -11.80 24.87 24.60
CA ALA A 76 -12.81 24.10 23.88
C ALA A 76 -12.25 22.78 23.34
N TRP A 77 -13.12 21.82 23.19
CA TRP A 77 -12.83 20.53 22.58
C TRP A 77 -13.78 20.28 21.42
N GLU A 78 -13.30 19.58 20.42
CA GLU A 78 -14.06 19.07 19.30
C GLU A 78 -13.89 17.56 19.21
N ASP A 79 -14.82 16.91 18.56
CA ASP A 79 -14.79 15.46 18.40
C ASP A 79 -14.29 15.09 17.03
N VAL A 80 -13.25 14.27 16.98
CA VAL A 80 -12.80 13.58 15.75
C VAL A 80 -13.30 12.14 15.81
N TYR A 81 -13.93 11.70 14.73
CA TYR A 81 -14.53 10.39 14.66
C TYR A 81 -13.63 9.41 13.94
N LEU A 82 -13.32 8.28 14.59
CA LEU A 82 -12.75 7.10 13.95
C LEU A 82 -13.89 6.21 13.49
N THR A 83 -14.00 5.98 12.20
CA THR A 83 -15.00 5.07 11.63
C THR A 83 -14.32 3.79 11.18
N ALA A 84 -14.77 2.64 11.71
CA ALA A 84 -14.24 1.35 11.33
C ALA A 84 -14.76 0.93 9.96
N ALA A 85 -13.84 0.78 9.01
CA ALA A 85 -14.10 0.16 7.71
C ALA A 85 -13.69 -1.32 7.73
N GLU A 86 -14.35 -2.12 6.90
CA GLU A 86 -14.07 -3.55 6.76
C GLU A 86 -13.22 -3.80 5.52
N LEU A 87 -12.14 -4.54 5.72
CA LEU A 87 -11.32 -5.11 4.68
C LEU A 87 -11.48 -6.62 4.72
N ALA A 88 -11.87 -7.23 3.61
CA ALA A 88 -12.09 -8.66 3.52
C ALA A 88 -11.49 -9.23 2.24
N VAL A 89 -11.04 -10.47 2.33
CA VAL A 89 -10.54 -11.28 1.22
C VAL A 89 -11.19 -12.64 1.30
N ILE A 90 -11.58 -13.19 0.16
CA ILE A 90 -12.04 -14.58 0.01
C ILE A 90 -11.16 -15.24 -1.03
N VAL A 91 -10.54 -16.36 -0.67
CA VAL A 91 -9.68 -17.17 -1.55
C VAL A 91 -10.34 -18.52 -1.71
N PRO A 92 -10.99 -18.81 -2.85
CA PRO A 92 -11.57 -20.14 -3.14
C PRO A 92 -10.47 -21.11 -3.57
N ILE A 93 -10.54 -22.36 -3.08
CA ILE A 93 -9.56 -23.41 -3.33
C ILE A 93 -10.34 -24.72 -3.55
N PRO A 94 -10.10 -25.49 -4.64
CA PRO A 94 -10.67 -26.81 -4.80
C PRO A 94 -10.20 -27.77 -3.71
N GLU A 95 -11.09 -28.61 -3.16
CA GLU A 95 -10.74 -29.58 -2.12
C GLU A 95 -9.70 -30.59 -2.63
N ALA A 96 -9.84 -31.06 -3.88
CA ALA A 96 -8.88 -31.95 -4.50
C ALA A 96 -7.43 -31.41 -4.49
N VAL A 97 -7.27 -30.09 -4.64
CA VAL A 97 -5.93 -29.46 -4.59
C VAL A 97 -5.34 -29.51 -3.18
N ILE A 98 -6.18 -29.46 -2.16
CA ILE A 98 -5.73 -29.52 -0.76
C ILE A 98 -5.38 -30.95 -0.38
N ASP A 99 -6.21 -31.93 -0.83
CA ASP A 99 -6.01 -33.35 -0.55
C ASP A 99 -4.78 -33.91 -1.26
N ASP A 100 -4.51 -33.45 -2.48
CA ASP A 100 -3.38 -33.89 -3.30
C ASP A 100 -2.07 -33.13 -2.98
N ALA A 101 -2.15 -32.03 -2.22
CA ALA A 101 -0.99 -31.22 -1.92
C ALA A 101 -0.05 -31.89 -0.90
N SER A 102 1.25 -31.88 -1.18
CA SER A 102 2.30 -32.36 -0.28
C SER A 102 2.63 -31.37 0.86
N PHE A 103 2.02 -30.17 0.88
CA PHE A 103 2.28 -29.10 1.86
C PHE A 103 0.98 -28.42 2.29
N ASP A 104 1.02 -27.72 3.43
CA ASP A 104 -0.12 -26.94 3.96
C ASP A 104 -0.37 -25.67 3.13
N ILE A 105 -1.28 -25.75 2.17
CA ILE A 105 -1.69 -24.64 1.31
C ILE A 105 -2.32 -23.50 2.14
N LEU A 106 -3.17 -23.82 3.11
CA LEU A 106 -3.85 -22.82 3.93
C LEU A 106 -2.85 -22.04 4.80
N GLY A 107 -1.89 -22.77 5.38
CA GLY A 107 -0.77 -22.16 6.12
C GLY A 107 0.12 -21.28 5.27
N ALA A 108 0.28 -21.61 3.98
CA ALA A 108 1.07 -20.81 3.04
C ALA A 108 0.34 -19.54 2.57
N ILE A 109 -0.98 -19.58 2.42
CA ILE A 109 -1.81 -18.46 1.93
C ILE A 109 -2.04 -17.41 3.02
N THR A 110 -2.30 -17.83 4.27
CA THR A 110 -2.66 -16.93 5.37
C THR A 110 -1.69 -15.77 5.58
N PRO A 111 -0.35 -15.97 5.61
CA PRO A 111 0.61 -14.88 5.75
C PRO A 111 0.55 -13.89 4.58
N ARG A 112 0.31 -14.37 3.35
CA ARG A 112 0.21 -13.52 2.16
C ARG A 112 -1.06 -12.68 2.13
N VAL A 113 -2.15 -13.20 2.65
CA VAL A 113 -3.38 -12.42 2.84
C VAL A 113 -3.16 -11.32 3.88
N ASN A 114 -2.46 -11.62 4.96
CA ASN A 114 -2.12 -10.61 5.98
C ASN A 114 -1.22 -9.50 5.42
N GLU A 115 -0.25 -9.85 4.59
CA GLU A 115 0.59 -8.89 3.86
C GLU A 115 -0.26 -8.00 2.93
N ALA A 116 -1.18 -8.59 2.17
CA ALA A 116 -2.10 -7.85 1.30
C ALA A 116 -3.02 -6.89 2.07
N ILE A 117 -3.47 -7.28 3.27
CA ILE A 117 -4.22 -6.41 4.18
C ILE A 117 -3.35 -5.22 4.61
N GLY A 118 -2.12 -5.47 5.04
CA GLY A 118 -1.16 -4.43 5.42
C GLY A 118 -0.88 -3.45 4.28
N GLN A 119 -0.65 -3.96 3.07
CA GLN A 119 -0.46 -3.16 1.87
C GLN A 119 -1.66 -2.24 1.58
N ARG A 120 -2.89 -2.76 1.70
CA ARG A 120 -4.11 -1.97 1.46
C ARG A 120 -4.32 -0.88 2.51
N VAL A 121 -4.02 -1.16 3.77
CA VAL A 121 -4.07 -0.18 4.85
C VAL A 121 -3.08 0.95 4.59
N ASP A 122 -1.83 0.64 4.28
CA ASP A 122 -0.79 1.62 4.00
C ASP A 122 -1.13 2.48 2.78
N SER A 123 -1.54 1.87 1.67
CA SER A 123 -1.89 2.59 0.44
C SER A 123 -3.11 3.49 0.62
N ALA A 124 -4.11 3.06 1.40
CA ALA A 124 -5.30 3.86 1.68
C ALA A 124 -4.99 5.04 2.63
N ALA A 125 -4.14 4.84 3.65
CA ALA A 125 -3.83 5.87 4.63
C ALA A 125 -2.86 6.92 4.07
N ILE A 126 -1.86 6.52 3.29
CA ILE A 126 -0.83 7.42 2.75
C ILE A 126 -1.29 8.11 1.47
N PHE A 127 -1.78 7.32 0.49
CA PHE A 127 -2.06 7.78 -0.88
C PHE A 127 -3.55 7.83 -1.24
N GLY A 128 -4.45 7.41 -0.34
CA GLY A 128 -5.89 7.39 -0.60
C GLY A 128 -6.36 6.33 -1.60
N VAL A 129 -5.51 5.36 -1.96
CA VAL A 129 -5.85 4.32 -2.94
C VAL A 129 -6.92 3.40 -2.37
N ASN A 130 -8.10 3.38 -3.02
CA ASN A 130 -9.29 2.63 -2.58
C ASN A 130 -9.70 2.92 -1.13
N ARG A 131 -9.46 4.14 -0.68
CA ARG A 131 -9.83 4.61 0.65
C ARG A 131 -11.35 4.54 0.84
N PRO A 132 -11.86 4.00 1.95
CA PRO A 132 -13.26 4.10 2.31
C PRO A 132 -13.73 5.57 2.36
N SER A 133 -14.89 5.87 1.81
CA SER A 133 -15.44 7.24 1.78
C SER A 133 -15.72 7.82 3.17
N GLU A 134 -15.90 6.94 4.15
CA GLU A 134 -16.14 7.31 5.55
C GLU A 134 -14.87 7.78 6.29
N TRP A 135 -13.69 7.54 5.72
CA TRP A 135 -12.41 7.98 6.29
C TRP A 135 -12.09 9.40 5.86
N GLN A 136 -11.31 10.10 6.71
CA GLN A 136 -10.75 11.40 6.34
C GLN A 136 -9.80 11.30 5.14
N ASN A 137 -9.35 12.43 4.62
CA ASN A 137 -8.36 12.47 3.54
C ASN A 137 -7.05 11.79 3.95
N ASP A 138 -6.40 11.18 2.98
CA ASP A 138 -5.09 10.56 3.11
C ASP A 138 -4.00 11.57 3.48
N ILE A 139 -2.88 11.09 3.99
CA ILE A 139 -1.76 11.92 4.46
C ILE A 139 -1.23 12.84 3.36
N ILE A 140 -1.06 12.35 2.14
CA ILE A 140 -0.57 13.15 1.01
C ILE A 140 -1.55 14.28 0.66
N THR A 141 -2.85 14.00 0.62
CA THR A 141 -3.87 15.01 0.36
C THR A 141 -3.93 16.05 1.47
N LEU A 142 -3.85 15.62 2.74
CA LEU A 142 -3.79 16.54 3.88
C LEU A 142 -2.55 17.45 3.81
N ALA A 143 -1.37 16.88 3.56
CA ALA A 143 -0.13 17.65 3.44
C ALA A 143 -0.17 18.63 2.26
N ARG A 144 -0.74 18.22 1.11
CA ARG A 144 -0.93 19.08 -0.06
C ARG A 144 -1.86 20.25 0.22
N GLN A 145 -2.99 20.00 0.91
CA GLN A 145 -3.92 21.05 1.28
C GLN A 145 -3.32 22.08 2.25
N ALA A 146 -2.38 21.65 3.10
CA ALA A 146 -1.64 22.52 4.01
C ALA A 146 -0.44 23.23 3.35
N GLY A 147 -0.13 22.94 2.08
CA GLY A 147 1.06 23.48 1.40
C GLY A 147 2.39 22.87 1.86
N ASN A 148 2.33 21.68 2.45
CA ASN A 148 3.49 20.93 2.93
C ASN A 148 4.07 19.98 1.86
N ASN A 149 3.99 20.35 0.59
CA ASN A 149 4.65 19.66 -0.51
C ASN A 149 5.98 20.34 -0.84
N VAL A 150 7.01 19.53 -1.10
CA VAL A 150 8.37 19.99 -1.46
C VAL A 150 8.66 19.49 -2.88
N PRO A 151 8.73 20.39 -3.86
CA PRO A 151 9.09 20.01 -5.23
C PRO A 151 10.61 19.78 -5.36
N GLY A 152 11.04 19.11 -6.42
CA GLY A 152 12.45 19.06 -6.81
C GLY A 152 13.18 17.75 -6.54
N GLY A 153 12.49 16.72 -6.05
CA GLY A 153 13.09 15.40 -5.81
C GLY A 153 13.97 15.36 -4.55
N VAL A 154 14.74 14.29 -4.40
CA VAL A 154 15.50 14.01 -3.18
C VAL A 154 16.90 14.61 -3.28
N THR A 155 17.11 15.73 -2.60
CA THR A 155 18.39 16.41 -2.42
C THR A 155 18.60 16.75 -0.94
N TYR A 156 19.78 17.20 -0.55
CA TYR A 156 20.04 17.64 0.81
C TYR A 156 19.09 18.80 1.23
N ASP A 157 18.96 19.81 0.37
CA ASP A 157 18.13 21.00 0.64
C ASP A 157 16.63 20.67 0.66
N THR A 158 16.17 19.77 -0.20
CA THR A 158 14.75 19.34 -0.18
C THR A 158 14.41 18.46 1.02
N ILE A 159 15.39 17.86 1.67
CA ILE A 159 15.20 17.09 2.90
C ILE A 159 15.31 17.99 4.14
N LEU A 160 16.47 18.63 4.33
CA LEU A 160 16.84 19.32 5.57
C LEU A 160 16.86 20.86 5.45
N GLY A 161 16.63 21.42 4.26
CA GLY A 161 16.56 22.87 4.08
C GLY A 161 15.37 23.49 4.83
N ALA A 162 15.40 24.80 5.02
CA ALA A 162 14.35 25.53 5.74
C ALA A 162 12.95 25.35 5.14
N ASP A 163 12.84 25.28 3.81
CA ASP A 163 11.61 24.95 3.07
C ASP A 163 11.55 23.48 2.63
N GLY A 164 12.45 22.66 3.16
CA GLY A 164 12.54 21.24 2.90
C GLY A 164 11.52 20.42 3.69
N LEU A 165 11.62 19.10 3.57
CA LEU A 165 10.72 18.14 4.15
C LEU A 165 10.60 18.28 5.68
N PHE A 166 11.74 18.39 6.37
CA PHE A 166 11.79 18.59 7.83
C PHE A 166 11.32 19.98 8.21
N GLY A 167 11.82 21.01 7.50
CA GLY A 167 11.47 22.42 7.77
C GLY A 167 9.96 22.67 7.68
N LYS A 168 9.24 22.04 6.72
CA LYS A 168 7.78 22.16 6.61
C LYS A 168 7.04 21.59 7.81
N VAL A 169 7.49 20.45 8.35
CA VAL A 169 6.88 19.84 9.55
C VAL A 169 7.18 20.67 10.79
N GLU A 170 8.41 21.18 10.91
CA GLU A 170 8.85 22.05 12.03
C GLU A 170 8.14 23.39 12.03
N GLN A 171 7.94 24.01 10.85
CA GLN A 171 7.12 25.23 10.70
C GLN A 171 5.67 25.01 11.13
N ALA A 172 5.15 23.77 10.96
CA ALA A 172 3.85 23.40 11.48
C ALA A 172 3.82 23.17 13.01
N GLY A 173 4.98 23.27 13.68
CA GLY A 173 5.12 23.13 15.13
C GLY A 173 5.24 21.67 15.60
N TYR A 174 5.66 20.77 14.72
CA TYR A 174 5.85 19.35 15.04
C TYR A 174 7.31 18.93 14.80
N VAL A 175 7.75 17.96 15.58
CA VAL A 175 9.06 17.32 15.37
C VAL A 175 8.84 16.06 14.55
N VAL A 176 9.71 15.84 13.57
CA VAL A 176 9.68 14.62 12.76
C VAL A 176 10.12 13.43 13.62
N ASP A 177 9.26 12.44 13.78
CA ASP A 177 9.54 11.20 14.50
C ASP A 177 9.74 9.99 13.59
N GLY A 178 9.48 10.15 12.29
CA GLY A 178 9.72 9.11 11.31
C GLY A 178 9.57 9.57 9.87
N VAL A 179 10.28 8.90 8.98
CA VAL A 179 10.27 9.15 7.55
C VAL A 179 9.93 7.87 6.81
N LEU A 180 8.99 7.95 5.87
CA LEU A 180 8.72 6.90 4.88
C LEU A 180 9.36 7.28 3.55
N ALA A 181 10.01 6.34 2.89
CA ALA A 181 10.63 6.55 1.60
C ALA A 181 10.47 5.33 0.70
N GLY A 182 10.32 5.56 -0.60
CA GLY A 182 10.33 4.47 -1.58
C GLY A 182 11.68 3.77 -1.62
N MET A 183 11.70 2.48 -1.97
CA MET A 183 12.93 1.68 -2.02
C MET A 183 13.98 2.29 -3.00
N ALA A 184 13.52 2.87 -4.11
CA ALA A 184 14.39 3.56 -5.07
C ALA A 184 15.09 4.79 -4.45
N THR A 185 14.43 5.47 -3.51
CA THR A 185 14.97 6.65 -2.81
C THR A 185 16.20 6.31 -1.98
N ARG A 186 16.31 5.06 -1.52
CA ARG A 186 17.50 4.59 -0.81
C ARG A 186 18.78 4.71 -1.64
N ALA A 187 18.69 4.48 -2.95
CA ALA A 187 19.82 4.67 -3.86
C ALA A 187 20.12 6.16 -4.07
N ALA A 188 19.08 6.99 -4.20
CA ALA A 188 19.21 8.44 -4.33
C ALA A 188 19.90 9.06 -3.09
N LEU A 189 19.49 8.66 -1.87
CA LEU A 189 20.10 9.13 -0.62
C LEU A 189 21.61 8.84 -0.58
N ARG A 190 22.05 7.66 -0.99
CA ARG A 190 23.48 7.30 -1.06
C ARG A 190 24.24 8.09 -2.11
N GLY A 191 23.54 8.62 -3.11
CA GLY A 191 24.10 9.45 -4.17
C GLY A 191 24.31 10.92 -3.77
N ILE A 192 23.75 11.38 -2.64
CA ILE A 192 23.92 12.75 -2.17
C ILE A 192 25.35 12.97 -1.69
N LYS A 193 26.03 13.94 -2.30
CA LYS A 193 27.43 14.29 -2.02
C LYS A 193 27.54 15.78 -1.70
N ASP A 194 28.57 16.13 -0.92
CA ASP A 194 28.96 17.52 -0.71
C ASP A 194 29.77 18.07 -1.92
N ASP A 195 30.10 19.36 -1.87
CA ASP A 195 30.89 20.02 -2.91
C ASP A 195 32.29 19.40 -3.12
N ALA A 196 32.79 18.65 -2.14
CA ALA A 196 34.03 17.90 -2.21
C ALA A 196 33.84 16.46 -2.71
N ALA A 197 32.67 16.13 -3.26
CA ALA A 197 32.24 14.81 -3.74
C ALA A 197 32.22 13.71 -2.67
N ARG A 198 32.18 14.06 -1.37
CA ARG A 198 32.07 13.10 -0.27
C ARG A 198 30.60 12.78 -0.02
N PRO A 199 30.22 11.50 0.16
CA PRO A 199 28.86 11.13 0.48
C PRO A 199 28.47 11.70 1.84
N ILE A 200 27.36 12.43 1.89
CA ILE A 200 26.81 13.01 3.12
C ILE A 200 26.02 11.94 3.88
N PHE A 201 25.28 11.13 3.16
CA PHE A 201 24.51 10.04 3.73
C PHE A 201 25.40 8.79 3.84
N MET A 202 25.96 8.56 5.03
CA MET A 202 26.82 7.40 5.30
C MET A 202 26.04 6.30 6.01
N SER A 203 25.92 5.15 5.36
CA SER A 203 25.53 3.91 6.04
C SER A 203 26.78 3.26 6.62
N ASN A 204 26.77 2.95 7.91
CA ASN A 204 27.88 2.23 8.53
C ASN A 204 27.94 0.82 7.95
N MET A 205 29.08 0.42 7.34
CA MET A 205 29.23 -0.88 6.67
C MET A 205 29.24 -2.05 7.66
N GLN A 206 29.44 -1.79 8.95
CA GLN A 206 29.60 -2.81 10.00
C GLN A 206 28.31 -3.10 10.77
N ASP A 207 27.35 -2.15 10.81
CA ASP A 207 26.09 -2.33 11.49
C ASP A 207 24.94 -2.42 10.49
N ARG A 208 23.97 -3.30 10.76
CA ARG A 208 22.62 -3.20 10.21
C ARG A 208 21.93 -1.95 10.75
N ALA A 209 22.59 -0.78 10.63
CA ALA A 209 22.08 0.46 11.14
C ALA A 209 20.74 0.78 10.47
N ARG A 210 19.72 1.03 11.27
CA ARG A 210 18.50 1.69 10.78
C ARG A 210 18.94 3.01 10.16
N TYR A 211 18.54 3.25 8.93
CA TYR A 211 18.79 4.53 8.31
C TYR A 211 18.09 5.63 9.13
N THR A 212 18.80 6.68 9.45
CA THR A 212 18.28 7.82 10.19
C THR A 212 18.61 9.10 9.44
N LEU A 213 17.68 10.06 9.46
CA LEU A 213 17.87 11.43 8.99
C LEU A 213 17.59 12.35 10.17
N ASP A 214 18.53 13.16 10.54
CA ASP A 214 18.43 14.08 11.68
C ASP A 214 17.83 13.44 12.95
N GLY A 215 18.26 12.22 13.23
CA GLY A 215 17.76 11.40 14.35
C GLY A 215 16.45 10.67 14.12
N ALA A 216 15.68 11.03 13.10
CA ALA A 216 14.44 10.34 12.77
C ALA A 216 14.72 9.05 11.96
N PRO A 217 14.11 7.90 12.30
CA PRO A 217 14.27 6.66 11.58
C PRO A 217 13.59 6.74 10.21
N ILE A 218 14.23 6.13 9.19
CA ILE A 218 13.64 5.98 7.86
C ILE A 218 13.11 4.55 7.72
N TYR A 219 11.87 4.43 7.27
CA TYR A 219 11.24 3.18 6.92
C TYR A 219 11.07 3.07 5.41
N PHE A 220 11.44 1.92 4.87
CA PHE A 220 11.25 1.60 3.45
C PHE A 220 10.18 0.51 3.35
N PRO A 221 8.94 0.85 2.96
CA PRO A 221 7.89 -0.14 2.76
C PRO A 221 8.29 -1.14 1.68
N GLU A 222 8.36 -2.41 2.05
CA GLU A 222 8.70 -3.52 1.14
C GLU A 222 7.46 -4.27 0.67
N ASN A 223 6.27 -3.90 1.16
CA ASN A 223 4.99 -4.50 0.82
C ASN A 223 4.35 -3.93 -0.47
N GLY A 224 5.07 -3.08 -1.21
CA GLY A 224 4.57 -2.46 -2.45
C GLY A 224 3.48 -1.42 -2.26
N SER A 225 3.25 -0.92 -1.04
CA SER A 225 2.25 0.12 -0.76
C SER A 225 2.69 1.52 -1.14
N PHE A 226 3.99 1.76 -1.26
CA PHE A 226 4.55 3.10 -1.49
C PHE A 226 4.59 3.43 -2.99
N ASP A 227 3.89 4.51 -3.37
CA ASP A 227 3.86 5.00 -4.75
C ASP A 227 4.91 6.11 -4.97
N PRO A 228 6.04 5.81 -5.62
CA PRO A 228 7.09 6.78 -5.91
C PRO A 228 6.70 7.79 -7.00
N ILE A 229 5.56 7.61 -7.67
CA ILE A 229 5.03 8.56 -8.67
C ILE A 229 4.39 9.76 -7.97
N VAL A 230 3.77 9.53 -6.82
CA VAL A 230 3.08 10.56 -6.05
C VAL A 230 4.01 11.24 -5.07
N ALA A 231 4.83 10.45 -4.36
CA ALA A 231 5.79 10.97 -3.39
C ALA A 231 7.08 10.15 -3.40
N GLN A 232 8.23 10.77 -3.20
CA GLN A 232 9.50 10.10 -3.01
C GLN A 232 9.80 9.83 -1.55
N MET A 233 9.44 10.78 -0.69
CA MET A 233 9.57 10.68 0.77
C MET A 233 8.37 11.34 1.43
N VAL A 234 7.98 10.81 2.58
CA VAL A 234 6.94 11.38 3.46
C VAL A 234 7.54 11.44 4.86
N ALA A 235 7.60 12.62 5.47
CA ALA A 235 8.03 12.76 6.85
C ALA A 235 6.92 13.38 7.69
N GLY A 236 6.94 13.13 8.97
CA GLY A 236 5.98 13.73 9.87
C GLY A 236 6.10 13.26 11.30
N ASN A 237 5.18 13.76 12.12
CA ASN A 237 4.97 13.26 13.46
C ASN A 237 3.88 12.18 13.44
N TRP A 238 4.30 10.92 13.33
CA TRP A 238 3.40 9.76 13.22
C TRP A 238 2.61 9.50 14.49
N GLN A 239 3.09 9.99 15.65
CA GLN A 239 2.34 9.91 16.91
C GLN A 239 1.06 10.75 16.91
N GLN A 240 0.95 11.72 15.99
CA GLN A 240 -0.28 12.49 15.75
C GLN A 240 -1.30 11.73 14.89
N MET A 241 -0.90 10.67 14.21
CA MET A 241 -1.81 9.74 13.56
C MET A 241 -2.24 8.66 14.53
N VAL A 242 -3.55 8.49 14.70
CA VAL A 242 -4.11 7.47 15.57
C VAL A 242 -4.89 6.43 14.79
N TRP A 243 -4.82 5.18 15.24
CA TRP A 243 -5.60 4.10 14.65
C TRP A 243 -6.13 3.15 15.73
N ALA A 244 -7.25 2.52 15.45
CA ALA A 244 -7.84 1.54 16.35
C ALA A 244 -8.46 0.39 15.58
N MET A 245 -8.35 -0.82 16.12
CA MET A 245 -9.01 -2.00 15.60
C MET A 245 -10.43 -2.12 16.18
N ARG A 246 -11.38 -2.47 15.31
CA ARG A 246 -12.72 -2.88 15.72
C ARG A 246 -12.82 -4.40 15.81
N GLN A 247 -12.19 -5.10 14.87
CA GLN A 247 -12.11 -6.54 14.78
C GLN A 247 -10.73 -6.93 14.27
N ASP A 248 -10.07 -7.79 15.02
CA ASP A 248 -8.76 -8.34 14.61
C ASP A 248 -8.94 -9.26 13.39
N ILE A 249 -7.84 -9.68 12.80
CA ILE A 249 -7.83 -10.58 11.66
C ILE A 249 -8.56 -11.87 12.06
N GLU A 250 -9.74 -12.07 11.48
CA GLU A 250 -10.55 -13.27 11.66
C GLU A 250 -10.50 -14.10 10.39
N THR A 251 -10.01 -15.32 10.53
CA THR A 251 -9.95 -16.30 9.46
C THR A 251 -11.05 -17.31 9.63
N LYS A 252 -11.84 -17.57 8.57
CA LYS A 252 -12.89 -18.57 8.56
C LYS A 252 -12.85 -19.37 7.28
N ILE A 253 -12.87 -20.69 7.39
CA ILE A 253 -13.05 -21.61 6.26
C ILE A 253 -14.55 -21.73 5.98
N LEU A 254 -14.93 -21.52 4.73
CA LEU A 254 -16.28 -21.66 4.21
C LEU A 254 -16.34 -22.90 3.32
N THR A 255 -17.29 -23.80 3.58
CA THR A 255 -17.51 -25.04 2.82
C THR A 255 -18.81 -25.00 2.02
N GLU A 256 -19.82 -24.27 2.53
CA GLU A 256 -21.17 -24.22 1.96
C GLU A 256 -21.57 -22.77 1.65
N ALA A 257 -20.81 -22.08 0.79
CA ALA A 257 -21.09 -20.71 0.42
C ALA A 257 -21.17 -20.53 -1.09
N VAL A 258 -21.94 -19.54 -1.52
CA VAL A 258 -21.97 -19.06 -2.90
C VAL A 258 -21.19 -17.77 -2.98
N ILE A 259 -20.21 -17.71 -3.89
CA ILE A 259 -19.41 -16.54 -4.15
C ILE A 259 -19.91 -15.88 -5.42
N GLN A 260 -20.30 -14.61 -5.32
CA GLN A 260 -20.83 -13.82 -6.41
C GLN A 260 -19.85 -12.71 -6.81
N ASP A 261 -19.87 -12.31 -8.07
CA ASP A 261 -19.19 -11.10 -8.51
C ASP A 261 -19.81 -9.87 -7.84
N PRO A 262 -18.99 -8.97 -7.25
CA PRO A 262 -19.53 -7.80 -6.54
C PRO A 262 -20.30 -6.84 -7.45
N SER A 263 -20.01 -6.81 -8.75
CA SER A 263 -20.60 -5.87 -9.73
C SER A 263 -21.79 -6.47 -10.46
N SER A 264 -21.61 -7.64 -11.09
CA SER A 264 -22.67 -8.29 -11.92
C SER A 264 -23.66 -9.09 -11.07
N LYS A 265 -23.30 -9.46 -9.82
CA LYS A 265 -24.07 -10.35 -8.94
C LYS A 265 -24.22 -11.77 -9.48
N GLU A 266 -23.51 -12.12 -10.54
CA GLU A 266 -23.46 -13.48 -11.06
C GLU A 266 -22.73 -14.41 -10.10
N ILE A 267 -23.16 -15.66 -10.07
CA ILE A 267 -22.51 -16.70 -9.24
C ILE A 267 -21.21 -17.10 -9.92
N LEU A 268 -20.08 -16.78 -9.27
CA LEU A 268 -18.75 -17.19 -9.72
C LEU A 268 -18.42 -18.62 -9.27
N TYR A 269 -18.71 -18.92 -8.01
CA TYR A 269 -18.45 -20.22 -7.41
C TYR A 269 -19.58 -20.62 -6.48
N ASN A 270 -20.03 -21.87 -6.60
CA ASN A 270 -20.88 -22.54 -5.64
C ASN A 270 -20.03 -23.63 -4.96
N LEU A 271 -19.54 -23.35 -3.76
CA LEU A 271 -18.54 -24.18 -3.11
C LEU A 271 -19.02 -25.63 -2.93
N ALA A 272 -20.29 -25.81 -2.52
CA ALA A 272 -20.86 -27.12 -2.28
C ALA A 272 -21.08 -27.94 -3.57
N GLN A 273 -21.32 -27.30 -4.73
CA GLN A 273 -21.53 -28.01 -6.00
C GLN A 273 -20.24 -28.25 -6.78
N GLN A 274 -19.17 -27.52 -6.43
CA GLN A 274 -17.90 -27.56 -7.15
C GLN A 274 -16.78 -28.21 -6.32
N ASP A 275 -17.13 -28.80 -5.18
CA ASP A 275 -16.18 -29.41 -4.23
C ASP A 275 -15.02 -28.47 -3.91
N MET A 276 -15.38 -27.26 -3.43
CA MET A 276 -14.43 -26.18 -3.11
C MET A 276 -14.60 -25.73 -1.66
N ILE A 277 -13.51 -25.29 -1.08
CA ILE A 277 -13.53 -24.49 0.15
C ILE A 277 -13.07 -23.07 -0.13
N ALA A 278 -13.45 -22.13 0.72
CA ALA A 278 -12.96 -20.76 0.61
C ALA A 278 -12.42 -20.28 1.96
N LEU A 279 -11.20 -19.74 1.93
CA LEU A 279 -10.61 -19.05 3.06
C LEU A 279 -11.10 -17.60 3.06
N ARG A 280 -11.92 -17.23 4.05
CA ARG A 280 -12.37 -15.84 4.25
C ARG A 280 -11.58 -15.22 5.38
N VAL A 281 -10.92 -14.11 5.09
CA VAL A 281 -10.23 -13.28 6.08
C VAL A 281 -10.90 -11.93 6.15
N LYS A 282 -11.22 -11.46 7.37
CA LYS A 282 -11.80 -10.14 7.64
C LYS A 282 -10.96 -9.39 8.66
N PHE A 283 -10.86 -8.09 8.43
CA PHE A 283 -10.20 -7.15 9.33
C PHE A 283 -10.98 -5.83 9.36
N ARG A 284 -11.16 -5.23 10.53
CA ARG A 284 -11.87 -3.96 10.66
C ARG A 284 -11.09 -2.98 11.50
N MET A 285 -10.79 -1.83 10.93
CA MET A 285 -10.06 -0.75 11.60
C MET A 285 -10.56 0.63 11.19
N GLY A 286 -10.23 1.62 11.99
CA GLY A 286 -10.38 3.04 11.68
C GLY A 286 -9.10 3.78 12.01
N TRP A 287 -8.85 4.89 11.31
CA TRP A 287 -7.73 5.78 11.60
C TRP A 287 -8.13 7.25 11.41
N ALA A 288 -7.37 8.14 12.03
CA ALA A 288 -7.53 9.58 11.88
C ALA A 288 -6.24 10.32 12.23
N VAL A 289 -6.12 11.56 11.75
CA VAL A 289 -5.15 12.56 12.22
C VAL A 289 -5.94 13.62 13.00
N PRO A 290 -5.99 13.56 14.34
CA PRO A 290 -6.80 14.46 15.15
C PRO A 290 -6.42 15.92 15.05
N ASN A 291 -5.13 16.21 14.81
CA ASN A 291 -4.56 17.55 14.68
C ASN A 291 -5.04 18.52 15.78
N PRO A 292 -4.64 18.29 17.06
CA PRO A 292 -5.06 19.15 18.18
C PRO A 292 -4.50 20.57 18.04
N ALA A 293 -5.24 21.55 18.57
CA ALA A 293 -4.71 22.92 18.67
C ALA A 293 -3.48 22.96 19.58
N THR A 294 -2.41 23.54 19.07
CA THR A 294 -1.15 23.80 19.80
C THR A 294 -0.86 25.29 19.80
N ARG A 295 0.09 25.77 20.63
CA ARG A 295 0.48 27.20 20.62
C ARG A 295 1.07 27.66 19.30
N LEU A 296 1.63 26.75 18.51
CA LEU A 296 2.19 27.04 17.19
C LEU A 296 1.16 26.85 16.07
N ASN A 297 0.09 26.09 16.32
CA ASN A 297 -0.99 25.79 15.38
C ASN A 297 -2.37 25.94 16.05
N GLU A 298 -2.69 27.17 16.49
CA GLU A 298 -3.95 27.43 17.18
C GLU A 298 -5.18 27.24 16.28
N ASN A 299 -5.06 27.56 15.00
CA ASN A 299 -6.16 27.43 14.02
C ASN A 299 -6.29 26.03 13.41
N ARG A 300 -5.40 25.10 13.77
CA ARG A 300 -5.41 23.69 13.28
C ARG A 300 -5.33 23.56 11.76
N VAL A 301 -4.79 24.54 11.06
CA VAL A 301 -4.62 24.55 9.60
C VAL A 301 -3.36 23.77 9.18
N LEU A 302 -2.32 23.86 10.02
CA LEU A 302 -1.06 23.18 9.79
C LEU A 302 -1.17 21.69 10.11
N VAL A 303 -0.55 20.84 9.32
CA VAL A 303 -0.61 19.37 9.43
C VAL A 303 0.75 18.80 9.81
N PRO A 304 0.82 17.74 10.61
CA PRO A 304 2.08 17.17 11.08
C PRO A 304 2.81 16.32 10.03
N PHE A 305 2.49 16.45 8.74
CA PHE A 305 3.08 15.69 7.65
C PHE A 305 3.50 16.59 6.50
N ALA A 306 4.60 16.20 5.85
CA ALA A 306 5.07 16.79 4.61
C ALA A 306 5.57 15.69 3.66
N TYR A 307 5.67 15.99 2.37
CA TYR A 307 6.18 15.02 1.40
C TYR A 307 7.00 15.70 0.30
N ILE A 308 7.95 14.93 -0.27
CA ILE A 308 8.76 15.36 -1.42
C ILE A 308 8.09 14.83 -2.69
N GLU A 309 7.80 15.75 -3.59
CA GLU A 309 7.33 15.41 -4.93
C GLU A 309 8.49 14.87 -5.79
N PRO A 310 8.21 14.02 -6.80
CA PRO A 310 9.22 13.61 -7.75
C PRO A 310 9.88 14.82 -8.43
N GLY A 311 11.21 14.83 -8.48
CA GLY A 311 11.99 15.96 -8.99
C GLY A 311 11.88 16.21 -10.50
N THR A 312 11.48 15.23 -11.26
CA THR A 312 11.03 15.34 -12.65
C THR A 312 9.55 15.05 -12.69
N PRO A 313 8.73 15.84 -13.41
CA PRO A 313 7.36 15.42 -13.67
C PRO A 313 7.45 14.02 -14.26
N VAL A 314 6.89 13.05 -13.54
CA VAL A 314 6.84 11.69 -14.04
C VAL A 314 5.82 11.71 -15.16
N THR A 315 6.32 11.87 -16.38
CA THR A 315 5.47 11.78 -17.55
C THR A 315 4.93 10.36 -17.62
N THR A 316 3.65 10.23 -17.38
CA THR A 316 2.93 8.98 -17.58
C THR A 316 2.24 9.02 -18.93
N TYR A 317 2.25 7.90 -19.61
CA TYR A 317 1.59 7.70 -20.88
C TYR A 317 0.46 6.71 -20.71
N THR A 318 -0.64 6.97 -21.39
CA THR A 318 -1.80 6.10 -21.31
C THR A 318 -1.58 4.85 -22.15
N ALA A 319 -1.79 3.68 -21.53
CA ALA A 319 -1.86 2.39 -22.21
C ALA A 319 -3.29 1.87 -22.14
N THR A 320 -3.99 1.85 -23.27
CA THR A 320 -5.35 1.33 -23.38
C THR A 320 -5.32 -0.08 -23.94
N PHE A 321 -5.48 -1.05 -23.07
CA PHE A 321 -5.56 -2.46 -23.46
C PHE A 321 -6.97 -2.76 -23.98
N THR A 322 -7.07 -3.36 -25.16
CA THR A 322 -8.31 -3.88 -25.72
C THR A 322 -8.25 -5.39 -25.77
N VAL A 323 -9.18 -6.05 -25.09
CA VAL A 323 -9.28 -7.52 -25.07
C VAL A 323 -10.48 -7.95 -25.90
N LYS A 324 -10.23 -8.86 -26.86
CA LYS A 324 -11.24 -9.37 -27.78
C LYS A 324 -11.04 -10.85 -28.07
N ASP A 325 -12.05 -11.48 -28.65
CA ASP A 325 -11.95 -12.79 -29.28
C ASP A 325 -12.35 -12.71 -30.78
N THR A 326 -12.68 -13.83 -31.38
CA THR A 326 -13.16 -13.91 -32.78
C THR A 326 -14.58 -13.37 -32.96
N SER A 327 -15.33 -13.21 -31.86
CA SER A 327 -16.73 -12.78 -31.85
C SER A 327 -16.91 -11.32 -31.48
N GLY A 328 -15.95 -10.71 -30.80
CA GLY A 328 -16.00 -9.31 -30.41
C GLY A 328 -15.14 -8.96 -29.17
N ASN A 329 -15.45 -7.86 -28.55
CA ASN A 329 -14.77 -7.38 -27.35
C ASN A 329 -15.23 -8.16 -26.11
N ILE A 330 -14.29 -8.44 -25.20
CA ILE A 330 -14.55 -9.19 -23.97
C ILE A 330 -14.65 -8.21 -22.81
N GLU A 331 -15.82 -8.10 -22.21
CA GLU A 331 -16.03 -7.36 -20.96
C GLU A 331 -15.60 -8.21 -19.76
N GLY A 332 -15.09 -7.55 -18.71
CA GLY A 332 -14.72 -8.20 -17.45
C GLY A 332 -13.42 -9.01 -17.50
N ALA A 333 -12.70 -9.05 -18.63
CA ALA A 333 -11.40 -9.68 -18.71
C ALA A 333 -10.43 -9.02 -17.75
N GLN A 334 -9.71 -9.81 -16.98
CA GLN A 334 -8.77 -9.35 -15.97
C GLN A 334 -7.39 -9.18 -16.58
N ILE A 335 -6.86 -7.97 -16.49
CA ILE A 335 -5.51 -7.64 -16.92
C ILE A 335 -4.66 -7.37 -15.68
N ASN A 336 -3.66 -8.20 -15.47
CA ASN A 336 -2.64 -7.98 -14.46
C ASN A 336 -1.41 -7.41 -15.15
N LEU A 337 -1.08 -6.18 -14.82
CA LEU A 337 0.08 -5.46 -15.34
C LEU A 337 1.00 -5.12 -14.17
N ASN A 338 2.11 -5.82 -14.07
CA ASN A 338 3.11 -5.62 -13.01
C ASN A 338 2.50 -5.53 -11.59
N GLY A 339 1.52 -6.41 -11.29
CA GLY A 339 0.82 -6.45 -9.99
C GLY A 339 -0.42 -5.55 -9.89
N SER A 340 -0.60 -4.59 -10.81
CA SER A 340 -1.84 -3.80 -10.90
C SER A 340 -2.88 -4.55 -11.73
N ILE A 341 -4.06 -4.75 -11.16
CA ILE A 341 -5.12 -5.54 -11.78
C ILE A 341 -6.30 -4.64 -12.10
N LEU A 342 -6.67 -4.57 -13.40
CA LEU A 342 -7.88 -3.92 -13.88
C LEU A 342 -8.72 -4.90 -14.68
N ARG A 343 -10.03 -4.64 -14.74
CA ARG A 343 -10.97 -5.36 -15.59
C ARG A 343 -11.38 -4.52 -16.78
N THR A 344 -11.60 -5.16 -17.92
CA THR A 344 -12.11 -4.49 -19.11
C THR A 344 -13.57 -4.07 -18.95
N ASN A 345 -13.90 -2.89 -19.51
CA ASN A 345 -15.26 -2.36 -19.56
C ASN A 345 -16.08 -3.04 -20.67
N ALA A 346 -17.33 -2.59 -20.90
CA ALA A 346 -18.23 -3.08 -21.95
C ALA A 346 -17.64 -2.97 -23.37
N SER A 347 -16.68 -2.09 -23.59
CA SER A 347 -15.94 -1.98 -24.87
C SER A 347 -14.69 -2.87 -24.90
N GLY A 348 -14.52 -3.77 -23.93
CA GLY A 348 -13.35 -4.62 -23.81
C GLY A 348 -12.06 -3.87 -23.45
N GLN A 349 -12.14 -2.67 -22.89
CA GLN A 349 -11.00 -1.79 -22.67
C GLN A 349 -10.67 -1.63 -21.19
N ALA A 350 -9.36 -1.61 -20.86
CA ALA A 350 -8.82 -1.20 -19.57
C ALA A 350 -7.67 -0.20 -19.78
N VAL A 351 -7.63 0.87 -19.00
CA VAL A 351 -6.70 1.99 -19.16
C VAL A 351 -5.74 2.04 -18.00
N PHE A 352 -4.45 2.02 -18.31
CA PHE A 352 -3.34 2.18 -17.36
C PHE A 352 -2.56 3.46 -17.67
N ASN A 353 -2.09 4.15 -16.63
CA ASN A 353 -1.16 5.26 -16.77
C ASN A 353 0.23 4.78 -16.33
N LEU A 354 1.16 4.69 -17.27
CA LEU A 354 2.46 4.05 -17.12
C LEU A 354 3.59 5.01 -17.47
N ARG A 355 4.75 4.83 -16.85
CA ARG A 355 5.99 5.51 -17.21
C ARG A 355 6.62 4.85 -18.44
N ASN A 356 7.68 5.46 -18.98
CA ASN A 356 8.55 4.77 -19.91
C ASN A 356 9.16 3.52 -19.27
N GLY A 357 9.10 2.40 -19.97
CA GLY A 357 9.59 1.11 -19.50
C GLY A 357 8.87 -0.07 -20.13
N GLU A 358 9.32 -1.26 -19.79
CA GLU A 358 8.72 -2.52 -20.22
C GLU A 358 7.89 -3.09 -19.10
N TYR A 359 6.64 -3.45 -19.42
CA TYR A 359 5.66 -3.95 -18.46
C TYR A 359 5.13 -5.31 -18.89
N PRO A 360 5.51 -6.38 -18.18
CA PRO A 360 4.91 -7.67 -18.40
C PRO A 360 3.43 -7.65 -17.99
N TYR A 361 2.59 -8.21 -18.85
CA TYR A 361 1.17 -8.34 -18.55
C TYR A 361 0.69 -9.78 -18.67
N ALA A 362 -0.38 -10.07 -17.97
CA ALA A 362 -1.12 -11.31 -18.09
C ALA A 362 -2.62 -10.98 -18.17
N VAL A 363 -3.29 -11.53 -19.16
CA VAL A 363 -4.73 -11.35 -19.38
C VAL A 363 -5.43 -12.69 -19.23
N SER A 364 -6.51 -12.71 -18.46
CA SER A 364 -7.36 -13.86 -18.25
C SER A 364 -8.84 -13.47 -18.30
N ALA A 365 -9.66 -14.34 -18.88
CA ALA A 365 -11.11 -14.24 -18.85
C ALA A 365 -11.69 -15.65 -18.73
N GLU A 366 -12.87 -15.74 -18.15
CA GLU A 366 -13.56 -17.03 -17.99
C GLU A 366 -13.83 -17.71 -19.34
N GLY A 367 -13.54 -19.00 -19.45
CA GLY A 367 -13.65 -19.74 -20.71
C GLY A 367 -12.54 -19.49 -21.73
N TYR A 368 -11.49 -18.75 -21.38
CA TYR A 368 -10.38 -18.44 -22.28
C TYR A 368 -9.02 -18.85 -21.72
N ARG A 369 -8.10 -19.19 -22.60
CA ARG A 369 -6.70 -19.45 -22.22
C ARG A 369 -6.03 -18.14 -21.83
N LYS A 370 -5.29 -18.17 -20.72
CA LYS A 370 -4.50 -17.03 -20.24
C LYS A 370 -3.46 -16.65 -21.29
N GLN A 371 -3.40 -15.35 -21.60
CA GLN A 371 -2.43 -14.75 -22.50
C GLN A 371 -1.45 -13.90 -21.71
N THR A 372 -0.17 -13.98 -22.03
CA THR A 372 0.89 -13.15 -21.44
C THR A 372 1.66 -12.41 -22.52
N GLY A 373 2.23 -11.28 -22.17
CA GLY A 373 3.04 -10.47 -23.08
C GLY A 373 3.74 -9.35 -22.34
N THR A 374 4.40 -8.48 -23.10
CA THR A 374 5.04 -7.27 -22.58
C THR A 374 4.57 -6.08 -23.41
N VAL A 375 4.23 -4.97 -22.73
CA VAL A 375 4.00 -3.68 -23.38
C VAL A 375 5.15 -2.75 -23.05
N THR A 376 5.70 -2.11 -24.08
CA THR A 376 6.77 -1.12 -23.95
C THR A 376 6.17 0.27 -24.09
N ILE A 377 6.42 1.14 -23.11
CA ILE A 377 6.08 2.55 -23.12
C ILE A 377 7.35 3.33 -23.46
N ASP A 378 7.36 4.03 -24.56
CA ASP A 378 8.50 4.73 -25.13
C ASP A 378 8.25 6.22 -25.39
N GLY A 379 7.41 6.83 -24.58
CA GLY A 379 7.08 8.25 -24.73
C GLY A 379 5.81 8.52 -25.53
N ALA A 380 5.04 7.48 -25.86
CA ALA A 380 3.80 7.58 -26.62
C ALA A 380 2.65 6.80 -25.96
N VAL A 381 1.42 7.17 -26.30
CA VAL A 381 0.22 6.41 -25.95
C VAL A 381 0.27 5.05 -26.64
N GLN A 382 0.01 3.99 -25.89
CA GLN A 382 0.01 2.62 -26.39
C GLN A 382 -1.43 2.06 -26.40
N THR A 383 -1.77 1.31 -27.45
CA THR A 383 -3.10 0.69 -27.58
C THR A 383 -3.00 -0.82 -27.87
N PRO A 384 -2.43 -1.61 -26.97
CA PRO A 384 -2.26 -3.04 -27.21
C PRO A 384 -3.61 -3.73 -27.33
N THR A 385 -3.76 -4.52 -28.40
CA THR A 385 -4.94 -5.38 -28.62
C THR A 385 -4.56 -6.82 -28.36
N ILE A 386 -5.30 -7.49 -27.48
CA ILE A 386 -5.06 -8.85 -27.06
C ILE A 386 -6.23 -9.72 -27.50
N THR A 387 -5.93 -10.74 -28.28
CA THR A 387 -6.95 -11.69 -28.73
C THR A 387 -6.86 -12.96 -27.90
N LEU A 388 -7.92 -13.26 -27.15
CA LEU A 388 -8.01 -14.48 -26.34
C LEU A 388 -8.57 -15.63 -27.19
N VAL A 389 -8.11 -16.84 -26.88
CA VAL A 389 -8.57 -18.08 -27.49
C VAL A 389 -9.40 -18.85 -26.48
N ALA A 390 -10.62 -19.21 -26.84
CA ALA A 390 -11.50 -19.99 -25.97
C ALA A 390 -10.87 -21.36 -25.62
N THR A 391 -11.01 -21.76 -24.38
CA THR A 391 -10.73 -23.14 -23.96
C THR A 391 -11.85 -24.05 -24.47
N LYS A 392 -11.48 -25.06 -25.28
CA LYS A 392 -12.43 -26.10 -25.70
C LYS A 392 -12.90 -26.91 -24.52
#